data_1f234fb6d04b73540531f06e8bdef025
#
_entry.id   1f234fb6d04b73540531f06e8bdef025
#
_cell.length_a   1.000
_cell.length_b   1.000
_cell.length_c   1.000
_cell.angle_alpha   90.00
_cell.angle_beta   90.00
_cell.angle_gamma   90.00
#
_symmetry.space_group_name_H-M   'P 1'
#
loop_
_entity.id
_entity.type
_entity.pdbx_description
1 polymer ?
#
loop_
_entity_poly.entity_id
_entity_poly.type
_entity_poly.pdbx_seq_one_letter_code
_entity_poly.pdbx_strand_id
1 'polypeptide(L)'
;MHVVAVSEVVDGDRFWNELKKAHARLPRGAAWKVAVASTDGSRAVNVISHDSVDGVREFFEAHAGAHATTEYFEADAANAVGLPR
;
A
#
# COMPACT_ATOMS: atom_id res chain seq x y z
N MET A 1 1.10 -12.32 -6.13
CA MET A 1 0.44 -12.28 -4.80
C MET A 1 -0.15 -10.90 -4.53
N HIS A 2 -1.07 -10.81 -3.62
CA HIS A 2 -1.55 -9.54 -3.12
C HIS A 2 -0.83 -9.22 -1.82
N VAL A 3 -0.26 -8.03 -1.74
CA VAL A 3 0.45 -7.55 -0.54
C VAL A 3 -0.38 -6.44 0.08
N VAL A 4 -0.65 -6.57 1.37
CA VAL A 4 -1.42 -5.59 2.14
C VAL A 4 -0.44 -4.71 2.89
N ALA A 5 -0.61 -3.38 2.75
CA ALA A 5 0.14 -2.38 3.48
C ALA A 5 -0.83 -1.62 4.38
N VAL A 6 -0.66 -1.77 5.69
CA VAL A 6 -1.50 -1.10 6.70
C VAL A 6 -0.68 0.01 7.33
N SER A 7 -1.12 1.24 7.17
CA SER A 7 -0.37 2.43 7.58
C SER A 7 -1.05 3.19 8.72
N GLU A 8 -0.26 3.58 9.70
CA GLU A 8 -0.59 4.66 10.64
C GLU A 8 -0.01 5.94 10.06
N VAL A 9 -0.85 6.87 9.66
CA VAL A 9 -0.46 8.05 8.89
C VAL A 9 -0.07 9.18 9.84
N VAL A 10 1.14 9.72 9.64
CA VAL A 10 1.66 10.82 10.45
C VAL A 10 1.36 12.17 9.79
N ASP A 11 1.55 12.26 8.47
CA ASP A 11 1.26 13.47 7.68
C ASP A 11 0.41 13.07 6.49
N GLY A 12 -0.90 13.31 6.61
CA GLY A 12 -1.87 12.84 5.62
C GLY A 12 -1.68 13.45 4.24
N ASP A 13 -1.44 14.76 4.17
CA ASP A 13 -1.30 15.45 2.89
C ASP A 13 -0.07 14.94 2.13
N ARG A 14 1.07 14.85 2.80
CA ARG A 14 2.30 14.35 2.19
C ARG A 14 2.21 12.88 1.85
N PHE A 15 1.62 12.08 2.74
CA PHE A 15 1.43 10.65 2.50
C PHE A 15 0.67 10.40 1.20
N TRP A 16 -0.50 11.02 1.04
CA TRP A 16 -1.32 10.83 -0.16
C TRP A 16 -0.70 11.43 -1.42
N ASN A 17 0.00 12.57 -1.29
CA ASN A 17 0.73 13.14 -2.42
C ASN A 17 1.83 12.19 -2.91
N GLU A 18 2.57 11.56 -2.00
CA GLU A 18 3.60 10.59 -2.37
C GLU A 18 3.00 9.31 -2.95
N LEU A 19 1.84 8.86 -2.45
CA LEU A 19 1.17 7.70 -3.03
C LEU A 19 0.68 7.96 -4.46
N LYS A 20 0.21 9.16 -4.75
CA LYS A 20 -0.18 9.53 -6.13
C LYS A 20 1.03 9.47 -7.07
N LYS A 21 2.18 9.97 -6.63
CA LYS A 21 3.42 9.87 -7.41
C LYS A 21 3.86 8.41 -7.57
N ALA A 22 3.76 7.63 -6.50
CA ALA A 22 4.12 6.22 -6.51
C ALA A 22 3.26 5.43 -7.48
N HIS A 23 1.96 5.72 -7.54
CA HIS A 23 1.04 5.06 -8.47
C HIS A 23 1.51 5.21 -9.93
N ALA A 24 2.04 6.37 -10.27
CA ALA A 24 2.57 6.62 -11.61
C ALA A 24 3.91 5.93 -11.87
N ARG A 25 4.55 5.36 -10.85
CA ARG A 25 5.88 4.75 -10.92
C ARG A 25 5.90 3.30 -10.46
N LEU A 26 4.77 2.61 -10.53
CA LEU A 26 4.69 1.20 -10.15
C LEU A 26 5.74 0.37 -10.87
N PRO A 27 6.41 -0.56 -10.16
CA PRO A 27 7.30 -1.52 -10.82
C PRO A 27 6.57 -2.34 -11.88
N ARG A 28 7.31 -2.82 -12.87
CA ARG A 28 6.74 -3.68 -13.90
C ARG A 28 6.15 -4.93 -13.25
N GLY A 29 4.94 -5.29 -13.63
CA GLY A 29 4.22 -6.43 -13.09
C GLY A 29 3.45 -6.15 -11.82
N ALA A 30 3.62 -4.96 -11.22
CA ALA A 30 2.84 -4.55 -10.06
C ALA A 30 1.54 -3.86 -10.47
N ALA A 31 0.51 -4.02 -9.65
CA ALA A 31 -0.76 -3.33 -9.86
C ALA A 31 -1.34 -2.88 -8.51
N TRP A 32 -1.74 -1.63 -8.43
CA TRP A 32 -2.41 -1.10 -7.24
C TRP A 32 -3.88 -1.48 -7.30
N LYS A 33 -4.37 -2.24 -6.33
CA LYS A 33 -5.73 -2.78 -6.34
C LYS A 33 -6.70 -2.01 -5.46
N VAL A 34 -6.23 -1.60 -4.28
CA VAL A 34 -7.05 -0.86 -3.30
C VAL A 34 -6.19 0.20 -2.65
N ALA A 35 -6.78 1.38 -2.46
CA ALA A 35 -6.21 2.44 -1.64
C ALA A 35 -7.36 3.11 -0.91
N VAL A 36 -7.36 3.04 0.42
CA VAL A 36 -8.46 3.58 1.23
C VAL A 36 -7.92 4.19 2.51
N ALA A 37 -8.50 5.32 2.91
CA ALA A 37 -8.17 5.99 4.16
C ALA A 37 -9.33 5.89 5.15
N SER A 38 -9.01 5.93 6.45
CA SER A 38 -10.03 6.14 7.47
C SER A 38 -10.60 7.55 7.37
N THR A 39 -11.80 7.76 7.88
CA THR A 39 -12.48 9.06 7.79
C THR A 39 -11.73 10.17 8.53
N ASP A 40 -11.00 9.84 9.58
CA ASP A 40 -10.19 10.80 10.33
C ASP A 40 -8.78 10.99 9.76
N GLY A 41 -8.42 10.25 8.72
CA GLY A 41 -7.11 10.35 8.05
C GLY A 41 -5.95 9.69 8.79
N SER A 42 -6.19 9.05 9.93
CA SER A 42 -5.11 8.48 10.75
C SER A 42 -4.61 7.13 10.26
N ARG A 43 -5.38 6.44 9.44
CA ARG A 43 -5.03 5.11 8.94
C ARG A 43 -5.30 4.99 7.45
N ALA A 44 -4.53 4.12 6.81
CA ALA A 44 -4.72 3.79 5.40
C ALA A 44 -4.44 2.32 5.16
N VAL A 45 -5.14 1.73 4.19
CA VAL A 45 -4.90 0.37 3.74
C VAL A 45 -4.68 0.41 2.24
N ASN A 46 -3.60 -0.20 1.79
CA ASN A 46 -3.29 -0.35 0.38
C ASN A 46 -3.09 -1.82 0.06
N VAL A 47 -3.59 -2.26 -1.09
CA VAL A 47 -3.36 -3.60 -1.60
C VAL A 47 -2.69 -3.49 -2.96
N ILE A 48 -1.51 -4.08 -3.08
CA ILE A 48 -0.71 -4.04 -4.30
C ILE A 48 -0.40 -5.48 -4.71
N SER A 49 -0.73 -5.82 -5.95
CA SER A 49 -0.35 -7.11 -6.54
C SER A 49 1.10 -7.01 -7.04
N HIS A 50 1.95 -7.94 -6.62
CA HIS A 50 3.37 -7.97 -7.01
C HIS A 50 3.97 -9.34 -6.70
N ASP A 51 5.26 -9.52 -7.01
CA ASP A 51 5.96 -10.80 -6.86
C ASP A 51 6.38 -11.10 -5.42
N SER A 52 6.58 -10.08 -4.60
CA SER A 52 7.04 -10.29 -3.22
C SER A 52 6.58 -9.18 -2.28
N VAL A 53 6.47 -9.54 -0.99
CA VAL A 53 6.21 -8.56 0.08
C VAL A 53 7.36 -7.57 0.18
N ASP A 54 8.60 -8.04 0.10
CA ASP A 54 9.78 -7.17 0.19
C ASP A 54 9.83 -6.14 -0.94
N GLY A 55 9.47 -6.54 -2.15
CA GLY A 55 9.40 -5.63 -3.28
C GLY A 55 8.40 -4.51 -3.09
N VAL A 56 7.23 -4.84 -2.53
CA VAL A 56 6.22 -3.83 -2.19
C VAL A 56 6.70 -2.93 -1.06
N ARG A 57 7.30 -3.50 -0.03
CA ARG A 57 7.84 -2.72 1.08
C ARG A 57 8.87 -1.70 0.60
N GLU A 58 9.85 -2.13 -0.18
CA GLU A 58 10.88 -1.22 -0.71
C GLU A 58 10.27 -0.08 -1.51
N PHE A 59 9.34 -0.41 -2.40
CA PHE A 59 8.67 0.57 -3.23
C PHE A 59 7.85 1.56 -2.39
N PHE A 60 7.03 1.05 -1.48
CA PHE A 60 6.14 1.86 -0.67
C PHE A 60 6.93 2.77 0.30
N GLU A 61 7.95 2.22 0.97
CA GLU A 61 8.78 2.98 1.91
C GLU A 61 9.60 4.05 1.21
N ALA A 62 10.06 3.81 -0.01
CA ALA A 62 10.80 4.81 -0.79
C ALA A 62 9.96 6.05 -1.09
N HIS A 63 8.64 5.90 -1.19
CA HIS A 63 7.73 7.02 -1.46
C HIS A 63 7.09 7.58 -0.20
N ALA A 64 6.47 6.74 0.60
CA ALA A 64 5.61 7.17 1.71
C ALA A 64 6.16 6.86 3.11
N GLY A 65 7.33 6.23 3.21
CA GLY A 65 7.86 5.76 4.49
C GLY A 65 8.13 6.86 5.51
N ALA A 66 8.45 8.08 5.06
CA ALA A 66 8.69 9.21 5.96
C ALA A 66 7.41 9.79 6.57
N HIS A 67 6.22 9.43 6.05
CA HIS A 67 4.96 10.06 6.41
C HIS A 67 3.97 9.11 7.08
N ALA A 68 4.37 7.86 7.31
CA ALA A 68 3.54 6.85 7.95
C ALA A 68 4.40 5.72 8.49
N THR A 69 3.86 5.00 9.48
CA THR A 69 4.41 3.73 9.94
C THR A 69 3.57 2.63 9.34
N THR A 70 4.17 1.75 8.54
CA THR A 70 3.44 0.78 7.73
C THR A 70 3.87 -0.65 8.02
N GLU A 71 2.88 -1.54 8.16
CA GLU A 71 3.08 -2.99 8.24
C GLU A 71 2.70 -3.61 6.91
N TYR A 72 3.42 -4.67 6.53
CA TYR A 72 3.22 -5.37 5.25
C TYR A 72 3.04 -6.85 5.48
N PHE A 73 2.08 -7.44 4.77
CA PHE A 73 1.92 -8.89 4.77
C PHE A 73 1.29 -9.37 3.47
N GLU A 74 1.52 -10.64 3.16
CA GLU A 74 0.87 -11.29 2.03
C GLU A 74 -0.57 -11.62 2.41
N ALA A 75 -1.54 -11.30 1.54
CA ALA A 75 -2.92 -11.70 1.74
C ALA A 75 -3.08 -13.19 1.45
N ASP A 76 -3.78 -13.90 2.35
CA ASP A 76 -4.13 -15.30 2.13
C ASP A 76 -5.39 -15.38 1.29
N ALA A 77 -5.25 -15.75 0.03
CA ALA A 77 -6.37 -15.81 -0.91
C ALA A 77 -7.44 -16.84 -0.49
N ALA A 78 -7.05 -17.86 0.28
CA ALA A 78 -8.00 -18.88 0.76
C ALA A 78 -8.91 -18.36 1.88
N ASN A 79 -8.49 -17.29 2.56
CA ASN A 79 -9.23 -16.66 3.67
C ASN A 79 -9.52 -15.20 3.36
N ALA A 80 -9.97 -14.92 2.15
CA ALA A 80 -10.28 -13.57 1.69
C ALA A 80 -11.64 -13.54 0.99
N VAL A 81 -12.36 -12.44 1.16
CA VAL A 81 -13.62 -12.18 0.46
C VAL A 81 -13.50 -10.83 -0.21
N GLY A 82 -13.85 -10.78 -1.50
CA GLY A 82 -13.79 -9.53 -2.26
C GLY A 82 -12.38 -9.06 -2.61
N LEU A 83 -11.39 -9.95 -2.53
CA LEU A 83 -10.02 -9.59 -2.90
C LEU A 83 -9.95 -9.27 -4.40
N PRO A 84 -9.45 -8.08 -4.80
CA PRO A 84 -9.40 -7.70 -6.22
C PRO A 84 -8.49 -8.63 -7.03
N ARG A 85 -8.87 -8.86 -8.26
CA ARG A 85 -8.09 -9.69 -9.18
C ARG A 85 -7.20 -8.84 -10.09
#